data_4f10d244654a3afe2d0e23454f902dfc
#
_entry.id   4f10d244654a3afe2d0e23454f902dfc
#
_cell.length_a   1.000
_cell.length_b   1.000
_cell.length_c   1.000
_cell.angle_alpha   90.00
_cell.angle_beta   90.00
_cell.angle_gamma   90.00
#
_symmetry.space_group_name_H-M   'P 1'
#
loop_
_entity.id
_entity.type
_entity.pdbx_description
1 polymer ?
#
loop_
_entity_poly.entity_id
_entity_poly.type
_entity_poly.pdbx_seq_one_letter_code
_entity_poly.pdbx_strand_id
1 'polypeptide(L)'
;GPADPLLVHGLRDTLEALLMEAGDASDPATLKQRLAALINQHFPAALATRALALAERYVDYRVALGSLRAPQDLTDPRALRDALEARHKVRLQFFDDAEYDALFAREADLDRYTLARLEIERNTQLSPEQRAQALQAADNELSTERRAERSAATEHMAAAAQTAAFNASHADERTRYAARSAQYGPAAAQAMAQLDREEQHWNQRLDQYSQARAQQGEGPGLQQLRQQLFSPEEQQRIDAAL
;
A
#
# COMPACT_ATOMS: atom_id res chain seq x y z
N GLY A 1 12.48 27.18 14.61
CA GLY A 1 11.18 27.46 15.20
C GLY A 1 10.39 26.20 15.46
N PRO A 2 9.35 26.24 16.30
CA PRO A 2 8.54 25.06 16.52
C PRO A 2 7.92 24.57 15.21
N ALA A 3 7.83 23.25 15.06
CA ALA A 3 7.23 22.65 13.87
C ALA A 3 5.77 23.09 13.73
N ASP A 4 5.34 23.41 12.53
CA ASP A 4 3.95 23.76 12.25
C ASP A 4 3.07 22.52 12.48
N PRO A 5 2.11 22.56 13.41
CA PRO A 5 1.29 21.40 13.72
C PRO A 5 0.37 20.97 12.59
N LEU A 6 0.12 21.83 11.60
CA LEU A 6 -0.66 21.49 10.41
C LEU A 6 0.18 20.74 9.38
N LEU A 7 1.44 21.14 9.19
CA LEU A 7 2.31 20.62 8.14
C LEU A 7 3.08 19.39 8.65
N VAL A 8 2.35 18.27 8.80
CA VAL A 8 2.88 17.00 9.27
C VAL A 8 2.85 15.96 8.14
N HIS A 9 3.62 14.89 8.32
CA HIS A 9 3.54 13.73 7.43
C HIS A 9 2.13 13.18 7.42
N GLY A 10 1.49 12.77 6.57
CA GLY A 10 0.10 12.30 6.57
C GLY A 10 -0.94 13.38 6.36
N LEU A 11 -0.53 14.65 6.23
CA LEU A 11 -1.48 15.73 5.92
C LEU A 11 -2.22 15.43 4.61
N ARG A 12 -1.53 14.94 3.60
CA ARG A 12 -2.14 14.57 2.33
C ARG A 12 -3.21 13.49 2.50
N ASP A 13 -2.90 12.46 3.27
CA ASP A 13 -3.85 11.38 3.53
C ASP A 13 -5.07 11.88 4.28
N THR A 14 -4.88 12.80 5.21
CA THR A 14 -5.98 13.47 5.91
C THR A 14 -6.87 14.27 4.95
N LEU A 15 -6.27 15.05 4.06
CA LEU A 15 -7.03 15.81 3.06
C LEU A 15 -7.79 14.90 2.09
N GLU A 16 -7.15 13.83 1.62
CA GLU A 16 -7.81 12.85 0.75
C GLU A 16 -8.96 12.14 1.48
N ALA A 17 -8.78 11.79 2.75
CA ALA A 17 -9.85 11.19 3.55
C ALA A 17 -11.04 12.15 3.73
N LEU A 18 -10.78 13.42 3.97
CA LEU A 18 -11.82 14.45 4.06
C LEU A 18 -12.57 14.61 2.74
N LEU A 19 -11.86 14.57 1.62
CA LEU A 19 -12.49 14.61 0.30
C LEU A 19 -13.39 13.40 0.05
N MET A 20 -12.96 12.22 0.44
CA MET A 20 -13.77 11.00 0.35
C MET A 20 -15.02 11.10 1.22
N GLU A 21 -14.89 11.62 2.44
CA GLU A 21 -16.01 11.81 3.36
C GLU A 21 -17.00 12.86 2.85
N ALA A 22 -16.50 13.92 2.21
CA ALA A 22 -17.33 14.94 1.58
C ALA A 22 -18.15 14.38 0.41
N GLY A 23 -17.66 13.33 -0.23
CA GLY A 23 -18.34 12.66 -1.34
C GLY A 23 -18.30 13.45 -2.64
N ASP A 24 -18.96 12.92 -3.64
CA ASP A 24 -19.04 13.57 -4.95
C ASP A 24 -19.85 14.85 -4.87
N ALA A 25 -19.33 15.92 -5.45
CA ALA A 25 -19.97 17.20 -5.54
C ALA A 25 -20.05 17.65 -7.00
N SER A 26 -21.13 18.36 -7.37
CA SER A 26 -21.33 18.80 -8.75
C SER A 26 -20.34 19.88 -9.19
N ASP A 27 -19.77 20.60 -8.23
CA ASP A 27 -18.82 21.68 -8.51
C ASP A 27 -17.83 21.86 -7.34
N PRO A 28 -16.67 22.54 -7.57
CA PRO A 28 -15.69 22.79 -6.51
C PRO A 28 -16.23 23.62 -5.34
N ALA A 29 -17.12 24.55 -5.58
CA ALA A 29 -17.68 25.41 -4.52
C ALA A 29 -18.48 24.59 -3.51
N THR A 30 -19.31 23.66 -3.97
CA THR A 30 -20.07 22.75 -3.11
C THR A 30 -19.13 21.84 -2.31
N LEU A 31 -18.09 21.34 -2.95
CA LEU A 31 -17.09 20.51 -2.28
C LEU A 31 -16.37 21.27 -1.17
N LYS A 32 -15.99 22.53 -1.42
CA LYS A 32 -15.36 23.40 -0.42
C LYS A 32 -16.27 23.67 0.78
N GLN A 33 -17.57 23.85 0.55
CA GLN A 33 -18.55 24.02 1.64
C GLN A 33 -18.63 22.78 2.52
N ARG A 34 -18.66 21.59 1.92
CA ARG A 34 -18.67 20.32 2.67
C ARG A 34 -17.39 20.13 3.47
N LEU A 35 -16.25 20.50 2.87
CA LEU A 35 -14.96 20.44 3.56
C LEU A 35 -14.91 21.39 4.76
N ALA A 36 -15.49 22.58 4.65
CA ALA A 36 -15.53 23.53 5.77
C ALA A 36 -16.23 22.92 6.99
N ALA A 37 -17.36 22.25 6.78
CA ALA A 37 -18.09 21.58 7.85
C ALA A 37 -17.26 20.46 8.48
N LEU A 38 -16.62 19.62 7.67
CA LEU A 38 -15.79 18.50 8.13
C LEU A 38 -14.56 18.98 8.88
N ILE A 39 -13.89 20.02 8.41
CA ILE A 39 -12.70 20.58 9.04
C ILE A 39 -13.04 21.15 10.41
N ASN A 40 -14.17 21.83 10.55
CA ASN A 40 -14.62 22.31 11.85
C ASN A 40 -14.91 21.19 12.85
N GLN A 41 -15.26 20.00 12.36
CA GLN A 41 -15.48 18.82 13.22
C GLN A 41 -14.16 18.13 13.63
N HIS A 42 -13.18 18.07 12.71
CA HIS A 42 -11.99 17.24 12.90
C HIS A 42 -10.74 17.99 13.33
N PHE A 43 -10.70 19.31 13.18
CA PHE A 43 -9.53 20.12 13.53
C PHE A 43 -9.81 21.00 14.74
N PRO A 44 -8.79 21.22 15.62
CA PRO A 44 -8.91 22.21 16.68
C PRO A 44 -9.23 23.61 16.10
N ALA A 45 -10.02 24.38 16.82
CA ALA A 45 -10.43 25.72 16.36
C ALA A 45 -9.24 26.61 15.96
N ALA A 46 -8.12 26.50 16.67
CA ALA A 46 -6.91 27.27 16.38
C ALA A 46 -6.31 26.96 15.00
N LEU A 47 -6.55 25.77 14.46
CA LEU A 47 -6.01 25.33 13.17
C LEU A 47 -7.05 25.31 12.05
N ALA A 48 -8.33 25.39 12.37
CA ALA A 48 -9.42 25.18 11.42
C ALA A 48 -9.37 26.14 10.22
N THR A 49 -9.11 27.43 10.47
CA THR A 49 -9.06 28.45 9.40
C THR A 49 -7.91 28.16 8.41
N ARG A 50 -6.72 27.83 8.94
CA ARG A 50 -5.56 27.49 8.10
C ARG A 50 -5.76 26.15 7.37
N ALA A 51 -6.33 25.17 8.05
CA ALA A 51 -6.63 23.87 7.46
C ALA A 51 -7.64 24.02 6.32
N LEU A 52 -8.67 24.86 6.50
CA LEU A 52 -9.65 25.12 5.45
C LEU A 52 -9.02 25.82 4.24
N ALA A 53 -8.20 26.84 4.46
CA ALA A 53 -7.51 27.55 3.37
C ALA A 53 -6.63 26.59 2.56
N LEU A 54 -5.91 25.70 3.24
CA LEU A 54 -5.08 24.70 2.60
C LEU A 54 -5.94 23.67 1.83
N ALA A 55 -7.02 23.19 2.44
CA ALA A 55 -7.93 22.24 1.81
C ALA A 55 -8.58 22.81 0.55
N GLU A 56 -8.95 24.08 0.57
CA GLU A 56 -9.52 24.77 -0.60
C GLU A 56 -8.50 24.86 -1.74
N ARG A 57 -7.25 25.19 -1.43
CA ARG A 57 -6.16 25.17 -2.42
C ARG A 57 -5.90 23.76 -2.95
N TYR A 58 -6.03 22.76 -2.10
CA TYR A 58 -5.86 21.37 -2.51
C TYR A 58 -6.98 20.94 -3.48
N VAL A 59 -8.21 21.40 -3.28
CA VAL A 59 -9.30 21.18 -4.25
C VAL A 59 -8.98 21.84 -5.59
N ASP A 60 -8.53 23.09 -5.57
CA ASP A 60 -8.18 23.83 -6.79
C ASP A 60 -7.01 23.14 -7.52
N TYR A 61 -6.04 22.64 -6.77
CA TYR A 61 -4.94 21.85 -7.31
C TYR A 61 -5.45 20.57 -8.01
N ARG A 62 -6.37 19.83 -7.40
CA ARG A 62 -6.94 18.63 -8.02
C ARG A 62 -7.70 18.93 -9.30
N VAL A 63 -8.42 20.06 -9.33
CA VAL A 63 -9.09 20.51 -10.55
C VAL A 63 -8.08 20.82 -11.64
N ALA A 64 -7.00 21.51 -11.29
CA ALA A 64 -5.92 21.83 -12.24
C ALA A 64 -5.21 20.55 -12.76
N LEU A 65 -5.03 19.54 -11.91
CA LEU A 65 -4.50 18.24 -12.35
C LEU A 65 -5.37 17.58 -13.41
N GLY A 66 -6.68 17.74 -13.33
CA GLY A 66 -7.63 17.15 -14.27
C GLY A 66 -7.46 17.68 -15.69
N SER A 67 -6.79 18.82 -15.88
CA SER A 67 -6.51 19.37 -17.22
C SER A 67 -5.19 18.87 -17.81
N LEU A 68 -4.38 18.13 -17.04
CA LEU A 68 -3.16 17.53 -17.55
C LEU A 68 -3.48 16.27 -18.35
N ARG A 69 -2.74 16.06 -19.44
CA ARG A 69 -2.85 14.82 -20.20
C ARG A 69 -2.18 13.69 -19.44
N ALA A 70 -2.87 12.57 -19.29
CA ALA A 70 -2.27 11.34 -18.82
C ALA A 70 -1.22 10.84 -19.83
N PRO A 71 -0.07 10.30 -19.37
CA PRO A 71 0.89 9.71 -20.28
C PRO A 71 0.28 8.49 -20.97
N GLN A 72 0.53 8.35 -22.28
CA GLN A 72 0.00 7.23 -23.06
C GLN A 72 0.68 5.91 -22.70
N ASP A 73 1.96 5.97 -22.34
CA ASP A 73 2.74 4.79 -21.97
C ASP A 73 3.58 5.10 -20.72
N LEU A 74 3.14 4.57 -19.58
CA LEU A 74 3.82 4.72 -18.29
C LEU A 74 5.14 3.94 -18.21
N THR A 75 5.41 3.07 -19.19
CA THR A 75 6.68 2.33 -19.26
C THR A 75 7.73 3.06 -20.07
N ASP A 76 7.37 4.16 -20.73
CA ASP A 76 8.32 5.03 -21.42
C ASP A 76 8.89 6.07 -20.44
N PRO A 77 10.21 6.03 -20.15
CA PRO A 77 10.81 6.97 -19.19
C PRO A 77 10.61 8.44 -19.57
N ARG A 78 10.63 8.74 -20.87
CA ARG A 78 10.46 10.12 -21.34
C ARG A 78 9.05 10.63 -21.08
N ALA A 79 8.03 9.82 -21.38
CA ALA A 79 6.64 10.14 -21.12
C ALA A 79 6.38 10.31 -19.61
N LEU A 80 6.94 9.42 -18.78
CA LEU A 80 6.83 9.51 -17.33
C LEU A 80 7.51 10.78 -16.82
N ARG A 81 8.71 11.11 -17.29
CA ARG A 81 9.42 12.33 -16.88
C ARG A 81 8.58 13.57 -17.17
N ASP A 82 8.04 13.68 -18.39
CA ASP A 82 7.23 14.82 -18.79
C ASP A 82 5.97 14.96 -17.93
N ALA A 83 5.32 13.84 -17.62
CA ALA A 83 4.14 13.82 -16.75
C ALA A 83 4.47 14.27 -15.33
N LEU A 84 5.59 13.81 -14.77
CA LEU A 84 6.04 14.20 -13.44
C LEU A 84 6.42 15.69 -13.37
N GLU A 85 7.09 16.21 -14.39
CA GLU A 85 7.43 17.63 -14.47
C GLU A 85 6.18 18.51 -14.59
N ALA A 86 5.21 18.11 -15.40
CA ALA A 86 3.96 18.84 -15.55
C ALA A 86 3.19 18.91 -14.23
N ARG A 87 3.09 17.80 -13.52
CA ARG A 87 2.45 17.74 -12.19
C ARG A 87 3.20 18.59 -11.17
N HIS A 88 4.51 18.54 -11.18
CA HIS A 88 5.35 19.35 -10.29
C HIS A 88 5.10 20.84 -10.48
N LYS A 89 5.04 21.30 -11.73
CA LYS A 89 4.73 22.69 -12.04
C LYS A 89 3.38 23.13 -11.52
N VAL A 90 2.37 22.29 -11.63
CA VAL A 90 1.04 22.59 -11.09
C VAL A 90 1.12 22.71 -9.56
N ARG A 91 1.80 21.79 -8.89
CA ARG A 91 1.98 21.84 -7.42
C ARG A 91 2.63 23.14 -6.95
N LEU A 92 3.63 23.62 -7.68
CA LEU A 92 4.30 24.88 -7.34
C LEU A 92 3.41 26.12 -7.49
N GLN A 93 2.34 26.02 -8.27
CA GLN A 93 1.37 27.12 -8.40
C GLN A 93 0.49 27.28 -7.16
N PHE A 94 0.27 26.19 -6.41
CA PHE A 94 -0.69 26.17 -5.31
C PHE A 94 -0.07 26.14 -3.92
N PHE A 95 1.17 25.66 -3.80
CA PHE A 95 1.78 25.38 -2.50
C PHE A 95 3.18 25.97 -2.39
N ASP A 96 3.50 26.50 -1.20
CA ASP A 96 4.86 26.91 -0.88
C ASP A 96 5.76 25.71 -0.57
N ASP A 97 7.06 25.97 -0.31
CA ASP A 97 8.03 24.88 -0.09
C ASP A 97 7.68 24.00 1.11
N ALA A 98 7.24 24.60 2.22
CA ALA A 98 6.91 23.86 3.43
C ALA A 98 5.64 23.02 3.23
N GLU A 99 4.63 23.57 2.55
CA GLU A 99 3.41 22.88 2.20
C GLU A 99 3.68 21.74 1.20
N TYR A 100 4.50 22.01 0.20
CA TYR A 100 4.91 21.00 -0.79
C TYR A 100 5.57 19.82 -0.10
N ASP A 101 6.49 20.10 0.83
CA ASP A 101 7.21 19.07 1.57
C ASP A 101 6.23 18.18 2.38
N ALA A 102 5.33 18.81 3.12
CA ALA A 102 4.35 18.07 3.92
C ALA A 102 3.38 17.23 3.08
N LEU A 103 2.99 17.73 1.91
CA LEU A 103 2.00 17.07 1.07
C LEU A 103 2.58 16.04 0.12
N PHE A 104 3.77 16.30 -0.45
CA PHE A 104 4.23 15.59 -1.63
C PHE A 104 5.64 15.01 -1.56
N ALA A 105 6.45 15.34 -0.53
CA ALA A 105 7.84 14.90 -0.49
C ALA A 105 7.99 13.38 -0.60
N ARG A 106 7.14 12.63 0.09
CA ARG A 106 7.15 11.17 0.03
C ARG A 106 6.90 10.66 -1.38
N GLU A 107 5.85 11.16 -2.01
CA GLU A 107 5.48 10.76 -3.38
C GLU A 107 6.55 11.19 -4.37
N ALA A 108 7.10 12.40 -4.22
CA ALA A 108 8.13 12.92 -5.10
C ALA A 108 9.41 12.07 -5.07
N ASP A 109 9.81 11.62 -3.88
CA ASP A 109 10.96 10.71 -3.73
C ASP A 109 10.71 9.37 -4.41
N LEU A 110 9.52 8.82 -4.22
CA LEU A 110 9.13 7.56 -4.85
C LEU A 110 9.05 7.70 -6.38
N ASP A 111 8.51 8.79 -6.86
CA ASP A 111 8.42 9.06 -8.30
C ASP A 111 9.80 9.19 -8.94
N ARG A 112 10.72 9.90 -8.30
CA ARG A 112 12.12 9.99 -8.76
C ARG A 112 12.77 8.62 -8.82
N TYR A 113 12.56 7.83 -7.79
CA TYR A 113 13.09 6.47 -7.73
C TYR A 113 12.51 5.60 -8.87
N THR A 114 11.21 5.64 -9.07
CA THR A 114 10.53 4.89 -10.13
C THR A 114 11.04 5.29 -11.51
N LEU A 115 11.19 6.59 -11.76
CA LEU A 115 11.72 7.10 -13.01
C LEU A 115 13.18 6.66 -13.21
N ALA A 116 14.02 6.79 -12.19
CA ALA A 116 15.42 6.38 -12.24
C ALA A 116 15.54 4.89 -12.58
N ARG A 117 14.77 4.04 -11.93
CA ARG A 117 14.76 2.60 -12.22
C ARG A 117 14.33 2.32 -13.65
N LEU A 118 13.29 2.97 -14.11
CA LEU A 118 12.78 2.77 -15.48
C LEU A 118 13.81 3.18 -16.53
N GLU A 119 14.51 4.30 -16.31
CA GLU A 119 15.58 4.75 -17.18
C GLU A 119 16.74 3.77 -17.21
N ILE A 120 17.12 3.21 -16.04
CA ILE A 120 18.19 2.21 -15.95
C ILE A 120 17.79 0.92 -16.69
N GLU A 121 16.57 0.45 -16.47
CA GLU A 121 16.07 -0.79 -17.09
C GLU A 121 15.96 -0.67 -18.61
N ARG A 122 15.65 0.53 -19.11
CA ARG A 122 15.54 0.81 -20.56
C ARG A 122 16.87 1.15 -21.22
N ASN A 123 17.93 1.34 -20.45
CA ASN A 123 19.24 1.70 -20.98
C ASN A 123 19.98 0.44 -21.46
N THR A 124 20.01 0.22 -22.77
CA THR A 124 20.65 -0.93 -23.40
C THR A 124 22.17 -0.83 -23.45
N GLN A 125 22.75 0.33 -23.12
CA GLN A 125 24.20 0.57 -23.14
C GLN A 125 24.89 0.09 -21.85
N LEU A 126 24.14 -0.23 -20.81
CA LEU A 126 24.69 -0.68 -19.54
C LEU A 126 24.99 -2.18 -19.57
N SER A 127 26.18 -2.56 -19.07
CA SER A 127 26.49 -3.95 -18.77
C SER A 127 25.65 -4.41 -17.56
N PRO A 128 25.52 -5.74 -17.32
CA PRO A 128 24.82 -6.22 -16.11
C PRO A 128 25.40 -5.66 -14.82
N GLU A 129 26.73 -5.51 -14.72
CA GLU A 129 27.38 -4.93 -13.55
C GLU A 129 27.07 -3.45 -13.38
N GLN A 130 27.13 -2.69 -14.49
CA GLN A 130 26.77 -1.26 -14.48
C GLN A 130 25.30 -1.05 -14.12
N ARG A 131 24.44 -1.91 -14.63
CA ARG A 131 23.00 -1.88 -14.31
C ARG A 131 22.77 -2.13 -12.80
N ALA A 132 23.43 -3.15 -12.24
CA ALA A 132 23.31 -3.44 -10.81
C ALA A 132 23.81 -2.28 -9.95
N GLN A 133 24.92 -1.66 -10.32
CA GLN A 133 25.47 -0.49 -9.63
C GLN A 133 24.53 0.72 -9.71
N ALA A 134 23.95 0.97 -10.88
CA ALA A 134 23.00 2.06 -11.07
C ALA A 134 21.72 1.86 -10.27
N LEU A 135 21.19 0.64 -10.21
CA LEU A 135 20.03 0.31 -9.39
C LEU A 135 20.33 0.47 -7.90
N GLN A 136 21.52 0.07 -7.46
CA GLN A 136 21.95 0.27 -6.08
C GLN A 136 22.07 1.75 -5.73
N ALA A 137 22.61 2.57 -6.63
CA ALA A 137 22.70 4.01 -6.45
C ALA A 137 21.29 4.65 -6.33
N ALA A 138 20.35 4.21 -7.16
CA ALA A 138 18.97 4.68 -7.10
C ALA A 138 18.32 4.31 -5.75
N ASP A 139 18.54 3.09 -5.26
CA ASP A 139 18.08 2.67 -3.93
C ASP A 139 18.65 3.55 -2.82
N ASN A 140 19.92 3.93 -2.91
CA ASN A 140 20.59 4.74 -1.91
C ASN A 140 20.10 6.20 -1.89
N GLU A 141 19.51 6.69 -2.96
CA GLU A 141 18.93 8.03 -3.03
C GLU A 141 17.58 8.13 -2.31
N LEU A 142 16.90 7.01 -2.07
CA LEU A 142 15.69 7.02 -1.25
C LEU A 142 16.01 7.44 0.18
N SER A 143 15.07 8.10 0.84
CA SER A 143 15.21 8.40 2.28
C SER A 143 15.37 7.09 3.06
N THR A 144 16.03 7.15 4.21
CA THR A 144 16.25 5.98 5.06
C THR A 144 14.92 5.27 5.40
N GLU A 145 13.89 6.06 5.68
CA GLU A 145 12.54 5.53 5.97
C GLU A 145 11.98 4.74 4.78
N ARG A 146 12.13 5.28 3.57
CA ARG A 146 11.64 4.63 2.36
C ARG A 146 12.39 3.34 2.05
N ARG A 147 13.69 3.33 2.26
CA ARG A 147 14.51 2.14 2.09
C ARG A 147 14.09 1.05 3.06
N ALA A 148 13.83 1.41 4.32
CA ALA A 148 13.38 0.47 5.34
C ALA A 148 12.01 -0.13 4.99
N GLU A 149 11.04 0.69 4.56
CA GLU A 149 9.72 0.21 4.12
C GLU A 149 9.83 -0.77 2.96
N ARG A 150 10.68 -0.45 1.99
CA ARG A 150 10.89 -1.30 0.83
C ARG A 150 11.58 -2.61 1.18
N SER A 151 12.61 -2.58 2.04
CA SER A 151 13.29 -3.78 2.53
C SER A 151 12.31 -4.71 3.25
N ALA A 152 11.48 -4.17 4.12
CA ALA A 152 10.47 -4.93 4.84
C ALA A 152 9.47 -5.59 3.88
N ALA A 153 9.01 -4.87 2.85
CA ALA A 153 8.12 -5.41 1.84
C ALA A 153 8.78 -6.53 1.03
N THR A 154 10.04 -6.34 0.65
CA THR A 154 10.82 -7.35 -0.09
C THR A 154 11.03 -8.61 0.74
N GLU A 155 11.37 -8.46 2.02
CA GLU A 155 11.52 -9.60 2.93
C GLU A 155 10.21 -10.37 3.11
N HIS A 156 9.10 -9.64 3.25
CA HIS A 156 7.79 -10.24 3.37
C HIS A 156 7.42 -11.06 2.13
N MET A 157 7.67 -10.52 0.94
CA MET A 157 7.43 -11.22 -0.32
C MET A 157 8.33 -12.46 -0.47
N ALA A 158 9.60 -12.36 -0.06
CA ALA A 158 10.53 -13.49 -0.10
C ALA A 158 10.11 -14.60 0.85
N ALA A 159 9.66 -14.27 2.05
CA ALA A 159 9.16 -15.24 3.03
C ALA A 159 7.90 -15.94 2.51
N ALA A 160 6.98 -15.22 1.89
CA ALA A 160 5.79 -15.80 1.29
C ALA A 160 6.12 -16.74 0.12
N ALA A 161 7.06 -16.36 -0.73
CA ALA A 161 7.53 -17.19 -1.84
C ALA A 161 8.22 -18.47 -1.34
N GLN A 162 9.01 -18.37 -0.28
CA GLN A 162 9.63 -19.53 0.36
C GLN A 162 8.57 -20.50 0.91
N THR A 163 7.57 -19.98 1.60
CA THR A 163 6.47 -20.79 2.13
C THR A 163 5.72 -21.50 1.00
N ALA A 164 5.43 -20.80 -0.10
CA ALA A 164 4.79 -21.39 -1.26
C ALA A 164 5.62 -22.52 -1.87
N ALA A 165 6.93 -22.34 -1.94
CA ALA A 165 7.86 -23.39 -2.43
C ALA A 165 7.87 -24.61 -1.51
N PHE A 166 7.89 -24.41 -0.18
CA PHE A 166 7.78 -25.50 0.79
C PHE A 166 6.46 -26.26 0.63
N ASN A 167 5.36 -25.56 0.44
CA ASN A 167 4.06 -26.18 0.25
C ASN A 167 4.03 -27.01 -1.05
N ALA A 168 4.59 -26.48 -2.13
CA ALA A 168 4.65 -27.17 -3.42
C ALA A 168 5.50 -28.45 -3.37
N SER A 169 6.59 -28.44 -2.59
CA SER A 169 7.50 -29.59 -2.45
C SER A 169 7.13 -30.51 -1.29
N HIS A 170 6.08 -30.20 -0.53
CA HIS A 170 5.68 -30.94 0.69
C HIS A 170 6.81 -31.05 1.70
N ALA A 171 7.59 -29.98 1.87
CA ALA A 171 8.68 -29.94 2.83
C ALA A 171 8.18 -30.18 4.25
N ASP A 172 8.93 -30.97 5.03
CA ASP A 172 8.55 -31.26 6.42
C ASP A 172 8.85 -30.08 7.35
N GLU A 173 8.38 -30.14 8.58
CA GLU A 173 8.59 -29.08 9.57
C GLU A 173 10.06 -28.83 9.86
N ARG A 174 10.87 -29.87 9.91
CA ARG A 174 12.30 -29.76 10.20
C ARG A 174 13.02 -28.99 9.09
N THR A 175 12.75 -29.29 7.83
CA THR A 175 13.32 -28.61 6.67
C THR A 175 12.94 -27.13 6.67
N ARG A 176 11.67 -26.83 6.90
CA ARG A 176 11.16 -25.46 6.97
C ARG A 176 11.79 -24.68 8.10
N TYR A 177 11.86 -25.30 9.29
CA TYR A 177 12.44 -24.65 10.46
C TYR A 177 13.92 -24.34 10.26
N ALA A 178 14.70 -25.28 9.71
CA ALA A 178 16.12 -25.08 9.47
C ALA A 178 16.37 -23.90 8.52
N ALA A 179 15.66 -23.85 7.40
CA ALA A 179 15.81 -22.78 6.42
C ALA A 179 15.37 -21.43 6.98
N ARG A 180 14.21 -21.37 7.62
CA ARG A 180 13.66 -20.14 8.18
C ARG A 180 14.48 -19.64 9.36
N SER A 181 14.98 -20.56 10.21
CA SER A 181 15.82 -20.21 11.36
C SER A 181 17.14 -19.60 10.91
N ALA A 182 17.75 -20.15 9.87
CA ALA A 182 18.99 -19.63 9.30
C ALA A 182 18.80 -18.22 8.73
N GLN A 183 17.65 -17.95 8.13
CA GLN A 183 17.38 -16.67 7.44
C GLN A 183 16.78 -15.62 8.36
N TYR A 184 15.84 -15.98 9.24
CA TYR A 184 15.04 -15.04 10.05
C TYR A 184 15.25 -15.20 11.56
N GLY A 185 15.97 -16.21 12.00
CA GLY A 185 16.18 -16.52 13.41
C GLY A 185 15.15 -17.51 13.97
N PRO A 186 15.48 -18.15 15.12
CA PRO A 186 14.63 -19.21 15.70
C PRO A 186 13.22 -18.74 16.08
N ALA A 187 13.08 -17.55 16.65
CA ALA A 187 11.79 -17.03 17.09
C ALA A 187 10.82 -16.83 15.91
N ALA A 188 11.32 -16.23 14.82
CA ALA A 188 10.53 -16.04 13.61
C ALA A 188 10.18 -17.39 12.96
N ALA A 189 11.12 -18.34 12.94
CA ALA A 189 10.88 -19.68 12.41
C ALA A 189 9.81 -20.43 13.18
N GLN A 190 9.77 -20.29 14.51
CA GLN A 190 8.71 -20.87 15.34
C GLN A 190 7.36 -20.26 15.05
N ALA A 191 7.29 -18.93 14.92
CA ALA A 191 6.05 -18.24 14.59
C ALA A 191 5.52 -18.67 13.21
N MET A 192 6.39 -18.78 12.22
CA MET A 192 6.01 -19.25 10.88
C MET A 192 5.54 -20.71 10.89
N ALA A 193 6.16 -21.57 11.69
CA ALA A 193 5.73 -22.96 11.86
C ALA A 193 4.33 -23.04 12.48
N GLN A 194 4.02 -22.15 13.43
CA GLN A 194 2.68 -22.08 14.03
C GLN A 194 1.64 -21.66 12.99
N LEU A 195 1.95 -20.66 12.16
CA LEU A 195 1.07 -20.26 11.07
C LEU A 195 0.82 -21.38 10.06
N ASP A 196 1.86 -22.15 9.72
CA ASP A 196 1.73 -23.33 8.86
C ASP A 196 0.75 -24.35 9.44
N ARG A 197 0.87 -24.63 10.75
CA ARG A 197 -0.03 -25.57 11.42
C ARG A 197 -1.46 -25.09 11.45
N GLU A 198 -1.67 -23.81 11.71
CA GLU A 198 -3.00 -23.20 11.71
C GLU A 198 -3.65 -23.27 10.33
N GLU A 199 -2.86 -23.01 9.28
CA GLU A 199 -3.35 -23.08 7.92
C GLU A 199 -3.67 -24.52 7.49
N GLN A 200 -2.81 -25.49 7.86
CA GLN A 200 -3.09 -26.91 7.60
C GLN A 200 -4.37 -27.36 8.31
N HIS A 201 -4.56 -26.96 9.55
CA HIS A 201 -5.75 -27.30 10.32
C HIS A 201 -7.00 -26.69 9.69
N TRP A 202 -6.91 -25.44 9.26
CA TRP A 202 -7.98 -24.76 8.53
C TRP A 202 -8.32 -25.48 7.22
N ASN A 203 -7.32 -25.82 6.41
CA ASN A 203 -7.53 -26.53 5.15
C ASN A 203 -8.11 -27.93 5.35
N GLN A 204 -7.72 -28.65 6.39
CA GLN A 204 -8.29 -29.96 6.72
C GLN A 204 -9.79 -29.85 7.04
N ARG A 205 -10.15 -28.85 7.83
CA ARG A 205 -11.55 -28.59 8.17
C ARG A 205 -12.37 -28.17 6.95
N LEU A 206 -11.81 -27.33 6.08
CA LEU A 206 -12.44 -26.94 4.82
C LEU A 206 -12.67 -28.15 3.93
N ASP A 207 -11.69 -29.03 3.79
CA ASP A 207 -11.81 -30.25 2.99
C ASP A 207 -12.90 -31.17 3.54
N GLN A 208 -12.93 -31.36 4.87
CA GLN A 208 -13.94 -32.17 5.53
C GLN A 208 -15.35 -31.61 5.27
N TYR A 209 -15.50 -30.29 5.43
CA TYR A 209 -16.77 -29.60 5.17
C TYR A 209 -17.17 -29.70 3.69
N SER A 210 -16.23 -29.47 2.77
CA SER A 210 -16.47 -29.52 1.33
C SER A 210 -16.89 -30.91 0.87
N GLN A 211 -16.24 -31.95 1.39
CA GLN A 211 -16.60 -33.34 1.09
C GLN A 211 -18.01 -33.68 1.63
N ALA A 212 -18.32 -33.27 2.85
CA ALA A 212 -19.63 -33.48 3.43
C ALA A 212 -20.73 -32.76 2.62
N ARG A 213 -20.44 -31.53 2.16
CA ARG A 213 -21.37 -30.78 1.33
C ARG A 213 -21.64 -31.47 0.00
N ALA A 214 -20.59 -32.02 -0.62
CA ALA A 214 -20.71 -32.76 -1.87
C ALA A 214 -21.53 -34.07 -1.72
N GLN A 215 -21.44 -34.74 -0.56
CA GLN A 215 -22.11 -36.00 -0.29
C GLN A 215 -23.54 -35.82 0.21
N GLN A 216 -23.80 -34.85 1.06
CA GLN A 216 -25.09 -34.68 1.76
C GLN A 216 -25.93 -33.54 1.16
N GLY A 217 -25.32 -32.60 0.45
CA GLY A 217 -25.99 -31.38 0.04
C GLY A 217 -26.26 -30.44 1.21
N GLU A 218 -26.86 -29.30 0.93
CA GLU A 218 -27.28 -28.32 1.93
C GLU A 218 -28.41 -28.90 2.80
N GLY A 219 -28.35 -28.65 4.10
CA GLY A 219 -29.38 -29.12 5.00
C GLY A 219 -28.93 -29.06 6.47
N PRO A 220 -29.79 -29.55 7.41
CA PRO A 220 -29.50 -29.47 8.86
C PRO A 220 -28.23 -30.20 9.27
N GLY A 221 -27.92 -31.33 8.67
CA GLY A 221 -26.71 -32.12 8.97
C GLY A 221 -25.45 -31.35 8.62
N LEU A 222 -25.43 -30.67 7.47
CA LEU A 222 -24.30 -29.86 7.05
C LEU A 222 -24.13 -28.63 7.95
N GLN A 223 -25.23 -27.98 8.32
CA GLN A 223 -25.20 -26.83 9.24
C GLN A 223 -24.64 -27.23 10.62
N GLN A 224 -25.00 -28.40 11.11
CA GLN A 224 -24.47 -28.91 12.37
C GLN A 224 -22.96 -29.15 12.28
N LEU A 225 -22.49 -29.74 11.18
CA LEU A 225 -21.06 -29.94 10.93
C LEU A 225 -20.31 -28.61 10.85
N ARG A 226 -20.89 -27.64 10.17
CA ARG A 226 -20.33 -26.28 10.06
C ARG A 226 -20.11 -25.66 11.44
N GLN A 227 -21.09 -25.79 12.32
CA GLN A 227 -20.98 -25.29 13.70
C GLN A 227 -19.96 -26.06 14.54
N GLN A 228 -19.77 -27.36 14.29
CA GLN A 228 -18.77 -28.15 14.98
C GLN A 228 -17.34 -27.87 14.53
N LEU A 229 -17.14 -27.62 13.24
CA LEU A 229 -15.81 -27.46 12.66
C LEU A 229 -15.27 -26.04 12.77
N PHE A 230 -16.14 -25.04 12.80
CA PHE A 230 -15.75 -23.65 12.65
C PHE A 230 -16.35 -22.77 13.75
N SER A 231 -15.56 -21.80 14.24
CA SER A 231 -16.07 -20.75 15.10
C SER A 231 -17.03 -19.82 14.34
N PRO A 232 -17.85 -19.00 15.04
CA PRO A 232 -18.73 -18.04 14.37
C PRO A 232 -18.00 -17.11 13.43
N GLU A 233 -16.79 -16.67 13.77
CA GLU A 233 -15.95 -15.80 12.95
C GLU A 233 -15.43 -16.53 11.71
N GLU A 234 -15.01 -17.77 11.88
CA GLU A 234 -14.55 -18.61 10.78
C GLU A 234 -15.68 -18.95 9.82
N GLN A 235 -16.89 -19.09 10.29
CA GLN A 235 -18.05 -19.38 9.44
C GLN A 235 -18.31 -18.27 8.42
N GLN A 236 -18.02 -17.01 8.79
CA GLN A 236 -18.13 -15.89 7.86
C GLN A 236 -17.11 -15.98 6.72
N ARG A 237 -15.98 -16.64 6.94
CA ARG A 237 -14.89 -16.79 5.96
C ARG A 237 -15.07 -18.00 5.03
N ILE A 238 -15.90 -18.95 5.39
CA ILE A 238 -16.07 -20.20 4.63
C ILE A 238 -16.57 -19.93 3.22
N ASP A 239 -17.55 -19.07 3.07
CA ASP A 239 -18.19 -18.80 1.78
C ASP A 239 -17.18 -18.18 0.80
N ALA A 240 -16.23 -17.40 1.29
CA ALA A 240 -15.17 -16.85 0.47
C ALA A 240 -14.06 -17.87 0.14
N ALA A 241 -13.93 -18.94 0.94
CA ALA A 241 -12.88 -19.96 0.80
C ALA A 241 -13.33 -21.15 -0.09
N LEU A 242 -14.62 -21.27 -0.34
CA LEU A 242 -15.24 -22.32 -1.16
C LEU A 242 -15.90 -21.70 -2.42
#